data_c2f9445feac25676b99405e8e965d613
#
_entry.id   c2f9445feac25676b99405e8e965d613
#
_cell.length_a   1.000
_cell.length_b   1.000
_cell.length_c   1.000
_cell.angle_alpha   90.00
_cell.angle_beta   90.00
_cell.angle_gamma   90.00
#
_symmetry.space_group_name_H-M   'P 1'
#
loop_
_entity.id
_entity.type
_entity.pdbx_description
1 polymer ?
#
loop_
_entity_poly.entity_id
_entity_poly.type
_entity_poly.pdbx_seq_one_letter_code
_entity_poly.pdbx_strand_id
1 'polypeptide(L)'
;MEDSSLISTVTKMLPESPRDVLALTATRFPNHDALHIPISACQHYSSQEITLSYSELDAAVSQATEVWRQAGVAGRVALMLENRPEFFVQWLALNALGISVIPINHEMPDAEIPYYLEHGEATAVLTLGAHRTRLINVIASLTKSIPVIIQDEISSLKLADVPGITETTTDSNSECALLYTSGSTGKPKGCLLNNDYFLQQGVWYQNLGGHIDLREGRERLLTPLPLSHMNAMSVSTMAMFMTGGCLIQLDRFHPGTWWQSLRDSKATAIHYLGVLPAILLALPEDSQDDFSTQIRFGFGAGVNPAHHERFEKRFGFPLIEAWAMTECGAGGAIIACDEPRHVGHCCFGKPPEAMEWQLVDEQKLPVEKGTPGELRVRARGPNPQKGYFSGYLKNSEATADAWADGWLNTGDVVVELEDGNLAFVDRRKNIIRRSGENISALEIEAALGDHPAIKSAIATAVSDEIRGDEVALCVILNTAVPNNLDTARAIQAIALEKLVYFKAPGWILFAETLPVTAANKPKRADIKQYAKTRVSNGDAYDLRAYKTRSKLA
;
A
#
# COMPACT_ATOMS: atom_id res chain seq x y z
N MET A 1 0.85 -60.02 1.70
CA MET A 1 0.39 -59.55 0.39
C MET A 1 -0.98 -58.90 0.62
N GLU A 2 -1.16 -57.73 0.07
CA GLU A 2 -2.37 -56.94 0.17
C GLU A 2 -2.41 -55.99 1.40
N ASP A 3 -1.89 -54.82 1.28
CA ASP A 3 -2.69 -53.60 1.24
C ASP A 3 -1.79 -52.37 0.94
N SER A 4 -1.44 -52.21 -0.33
CA SER A 4 -0.66 -51.07 -0.83
C SER A 4 -1.42 -50.22 -1.86
N SER A 5 -2.76 -50.24 -1.84
CA SER A 5 -3.59 -49.66 -2.91
C SER A 5 -4.50 -48.48 -2.49
N LEU A 6 -4.34 -47.91 -1.30
CA LEU A 6 -5.14 -46.77 -0.84
C LEU A 6 -4.37 -45.47 -0.69
N ILE A 7 -3.10 -45.38 -1.15
CA ILE A 7 -2.35 -44.13 -1.28
C ILE A 7 -2.29 -43.75 -2.75
N SER A 8 -3.40 -43.43 -3.32
CA SER A 8 -3.38 -42.83 -4.65
C SER A 8 -4.55 -41.89 -4.84
N THR A 9 -4.23 -40.75 -5.34
CA THR A 9 -5.11 -39.81 -6.03
C THR A 9 -5.88 -38.83 -5.12
N VAL A 10 -5.23 -38.19 -4.18
CA VAL A 10 -5.48 -36.76 -4.04
C VAL A 10 -4.58 -36.10 -5.10
N THR A 11 -5.11 -35.97 -6.29
CA THR A 11 -4.58 -35.02 -7.27
C THR A 11 -4.43 -33.71 -6.50
N LYS A 12 -3.19 -33.21 -6.34
CA LYS A 12 -2.90 -31.95 -5.67
C LYS A 12 -3.59 -30.90 -6.52
N MET A 13 -4.87 -30.62 -6.25
CA MET A 13 -5.56 -29.47 -6.86
C MET A 13 -4.78 -28.25 -6.45
N LEU A 14 -4.13 -27.62 -7.39
CA LEU A 14 -3.54 -26.32 -7.17
C LEU A 14 -4.68 -25.35 -6.89
N PRO A 15 -4.56 -24.44 -5.92
CA PRO A 15 -5.61 -23.46 -5.66
C PRO A 15 -5.77 -22.55 -6.89
N GLU A 16 -6.99 -22.28 -7.29
CA GLU A 16 -7.32 -21.38 -8.38
C GLU A 16 -7.87 -20.03 -7.89
N SER A 17 -8.11 -19.92 -6.57
CA SER A 17 -8.65 -18.72 -5.95
C SER A 17 -8.14 -18.53 -4.50
N PRO A 18 -8.21 -17.30 -3.93
CA PRO A 18 -7.99 -17.07 -2.50
C PRO A 18 -8.90 -17.92 -1.60
N ARG A 19 -10.13 -18.20 -2.03
CA ARG A 19 -11.06 -19.09 -1.32
C ARG A 19 -10.53 -20.52 -1.24
N ASP A 20 -9.94 -21.03 -2.32
CA ASP A 20 -9.35 -22.38 -2.33
C ASP A 20 -8.15 -22.46 -1.40
N VAL A 21 -7.32 -21.42 -1.35
CA VAL A 21 -6.20 -21.34 -0.40
C VAL A 21 -6.69 -21.49 1.03
N LEU A 22 -7.74 -20.75 1.42
CA LEU A 22 -8.33 -20.88 2.75
C LEU A 22 -8.81 -22.31 3.02
N ALA A 23 -9.54 -22.94 2.10
CA ALA A 23 -10.07 -24.28 2.27
C ALA A 23 -8.97 -25.34 2.44
N LEU A 24 -7.93 -25.25 1.60
CA LEU A 24 -6.76 -26.13 1.69
C LEU A 24 -6.01 -25.95 3.02
N THR A 25 -5.84 -24.70 3.46
CA THR A 25 -5.15 -24.39 4.71
C THR A 25 -5.99 -24.81 5.92
N ALA A 26 -7.31 -24.63 5.88
CA ALA A 26 -8.22 -25.11 6.92
C ALA A 26 -8.18 -26.64 7.06
N THR A 27 -8.00 -27.37 5.95
CA THR A 27 -7.79 -28.81 5.99
C THR A 27 -6.45 -29.19 6.62
N ARG A 28 -5.39 -28.42 6.35
CA ARG A 28 -4.02 -28.71 6.82
C ARG A 28 -3.78 -28.24 8.25
N PHE A 29 -4.31 -27.09 8.63
CA PHE A 29 -4.10 -26.40 9.91
C PHE A 29 -5.43 -25.99 10.58
N PRO A 30 -6.40 -26.91 10.80
CA PRO A 30 -7.77 -26.55 11.20
C PRO A 30 -7.84 -25.72 12.49
N ASN A 31 -6.95 -26.01 13.44
CA ASN A 31 -6.97 -25.43 14.78
C ASN A 31 -5.96 -24.28 14.95
N HIS A 32 -5.19 -23.90 13.91
CA HIS A 32 -4.34 -22.72 13.98
C HIS A 32 -5.18 -21.45 13.86
N ASP A 33 -4.75 -20.40 14.56
CA ASP A 33 -5.35 -19.07 14.40
C ASP A 33 -5.15 -18.60 12.95
N ALA A 34 -6.21 -18.30 12.25
CA ALA A 34 -6.18 -17.68 10.93
C ALA A 34 -6.20 -16.15 11.05
N LEU A 35 -7.12 -15.64 11.88
CA LEU A 35 -7.30 -14.21 12.15
C LEU A 35 -7.29 -13.95 13.66
N HIS A 36 -6.64 -12.87 14.07
CA HIS A 36 -6.69 -12.35 15.42
C HIS A 36 -6.88 -10.84 15.40
N ILE A 37 -7.89 -10.35 16.13
CA ILE A 37 -8.19 -8.92 16.29
C ILE A 37 -8.02 -8.63 17.78
N PRO A 38 -6.96 -7.94 18.20
CA PRO A 38 -6.74 -7.63 19.60
C PRO A 38 -7.80 -6.65 20.12
N ILE A 39 -8.02 -6.67 21.42
CA ILE A 39 -9.05 -5.83 22.05
C ILE A 39 -8.87 -4.35 21.72
N SER A 40 -7.62 -3.87 21.60
CA SER A 40 -7.30 -2.49 21.21
C SER A 40 -7.87 -2.08 19.85
N ALA A 41 -8.11 -3.04 18.97
CA ALA A 41 -8.64 -2.83 17.63
C ALA A 41 -10.15 -3.10 17.50
N CYS A 42 -10.76 -3.82 18.45
CA CYS A 42 -12.18 -4.20 18.35
C CYS A 42 -13.06 -3.70 19.50
N GLN A 43 -12.53 -2.99 20.49
CA GLN A 43 -13.28 -2.54 21.67
C GLN A 43 -14.52 -1.69 21.36
N HIS A 44 -14.62 -1.12 20.17
CA HIS A 44 -15.78 -0.31 19.74
C HIS A 44 -16.95 -1.17 19.23
N TYR A 45 -16.76 -2.49 19.04
CA TYR A 45 -17.82 -3.40 18.61
C TYR A 45 -17.78 -4.77 19.31
N SER A 46 -16.74 -5.08 20.06
CA SER A 46 -16.61 -6.31 20.84
C SER A 46 -16.09 -6.02 22.24
N SER A 47 -16.54 -6.76 23.24
CA SER A 47 -16.04 -6.67 24.61
C SER A 47 -14.80 -7.53 24.87
N GLN A 48 -14.41 -8.35 23.90
CA GLN A 48 -13.25 -9.26 23.96
C GLN A 48 -12.52 -9.23 22.63
N GLU A 49 -11.24 -9.63 22.65
CA GLU A 49 -10.49 -9.92 21.43
C GLU A 49 -11.19 -11.02 20.61
N ILE A 50 -10.99 -11.00 19.30
CA ILE A 50 -11.61 -11.96 18.39
C ILE A 50 -10.49 -12.79 17.79
N THR A 51 -10.58 -14.11 17.93
CA THR A 51 -9.69 -15.05 17.27
C THR A 51 -10.54 -16.06 16.52
N LEU A 52 -10.22 -16.30 15.26
CA LEU A 52 -10.82 -17.33 14.42
C LEU A 52 -9.74 -18.30 13.98
N SER A 53 -9.94 -19.57 14.26
CA SER A 53 -9.14 -20.64 13.67
C SER A 53 -9.43 -20.76 12.15
N TYR A 54 -8.57 -21.45 11.43
CA TYR A 54 -8.80 -21.71 10.00
C TYR A 54 -10.11 -22.46 9.76
N SER A 55 -10.47 -23.43 10.59
CA SER A 55 -11.73 -24.15 10.47
C SER A 55 -12.96 -23.27 10.75
N GLU A 56 -12.87 -22.35 11.73
CA GLU A 56 -13.96 -21.43 12.03
C GLU A 56 -14.13 -20.38 10.92
N LEU A 57 -13.02 -19.84 10.39
CA LEU A 57 -13.07 -18.91 9.26
C LEU A 57 -13.63 -19.58 8.01
N ASP A 58 -13.20 -20.80 7.69
CA ASP A 58 -13.70 -21.57 6.54
C ASP A 58 -15.19 -21.87 6.65
N ALA A 59 -15.66 -22.24 7.84
CA ALA A 59 -17.08 -22.45 8.12
C ALA A 59 -17.91 -21.17 7.95
N ALA A 60 -17.41 -20.03 8.48
CA ALA A 60 -18.07 -18.74 8.33
C ALA A 60 -18.14 -18.29 6.86
N VAL A 61 -17.06 -18.48 6.09
CA VAL A 61 -17.04 -18.20 4.65
C VAL A 61 -18.01 -19.10 3.90
N SER A 62 -18.07 -20.39 4.21
CA SER A 62 -19.00 -21.34 3.58
C SER A 62 -20.46 -20.96 3.84
N GLN A 63 -20.78 -20.56 5.07
CA GLN A 63 -22.11 -20.08 5.41
C GLN A 63 -22.48 -18.79 4.65
N ALA A 64 -21.58 -17.82 4.63
CA ALA A 64 -21.78 -16.58 3.88
C ALA A 64 -21.92 -16.81 2.38
N THR A 65 -21.16 -17.75 1.81
CA THR A 65 -21.28 -18.16 0.38
C THR A 65 -22.69 -18.62 0.06
N GLU A 66 -23.30 -19.42 0.94
CA GLU A 66 -24.68 -19.90 0.72
C GLU A 66 -25.70 -18.75 0.78
N VAL A 67 -25.51 -17.79 1.70
CA VAL A 67 -26.36 -16.58 1.77
C VAL A 67 -26.29 -15.78 0.47
N TRP A 68 -25.08 -15.52 -0.03
CA TRP A 68 -24.87 -14.79 -1.29
C TRP A 68 -25.44 -15.55 -2.50
N ARG A 69 -25.29 -16.86 -2.54
CA ARG A 69 -25.86 -17.69 -3.60
C ARG A 69 -27.39 -17.59 -3.63
N GLN A 70 -28.04 -17.65 -2.47
CA GLN A 70 -29.50 -17.52 -2.36
C GLN A 70 -29.98 -16.11 -2.67
N ALA A 71 -29.17 -15.09 -2.39
CA ALA A 71 -29.48 -13.71 -2.72
C ALA A 71 -29.40 -13.41 -4.24
N GLY A 72 -28.72 -14.25 -5.01
CA GLY A 72 -28.63 -14.10 -6.47
C GLY A 72 -27.81 -12.91 -6.95
N VAL A 73 -26.88 -12.40 -6.15
CA VAL A 73 -26.02 -11.26 -6.51
C VAL A 73 -25.01 -11.68 -7.56
N ALA A 74 -24.74 -10.81 -8.52
CA ALA A 74 -23.74 -10.99 -9.58
C ALA A 74 -22.99 -9.70 -9.85
N GLY A 75 -21.87 -9.77 -10.56
CA GLY A 75 -21.04 -8.61 -10.90
C GLY A 75 -20.06 -8.23 -9.79
N ARG A 76 -20.04 -6.95 -9.37
CA ARG A 76 -19.14 -6.47 -8.32
C ARG A 76 -19.93 -6.01 -7.10
N VAL A 77 -19.48 -6.41 -5.91
CA VAL A 77 -20.04 -5.97 -4.64
C VAL A 77 -19.05 -5.02 -3.96
N ALA A 78 -19.51 -3.80 -3.63
CA ALA A 78 -18.71 -2.89 -2.85
C ALA A 78 -18.72 -3.31 -1.38
N LEU A 79 -17.54 -3.41 -0.75
CA LEU A 79 -17.37 -3.71 0.66
C LEU A 79 -16.92 -2.44 1.39
N MET A 80 -17.84 -1.76 2.06
CA MET A 80 -17.54 -0.64 2.95
C MET A 80 -17.57 -1.14 4.39
N LEU A 81 -16.68 -2.07 4.67
CA LEU A 81 -16.41 -2.65 5.97
C LEU A 81 -15.10 -2.08 6.51
N GLU A 82 -15.01 -1.97 7.83
CA GLU A 82 -13.77 -1.64 8.51
C GLU A 82 -12.76 -2.80 8.40
N ASN A 83 -11.56 -2.65 8.94
CA ASN A 83 -10.60 -3.75 9.09
C ASN A 83 -11.11 -4.76 10.14
N ARG A 84 -12.02 -5.63 9.78
CA ARG A 84 -12.76 -6.54 10.67
C ARG A 84 -12.81 -7.95 10.09
N PRO A 85 -13.08 -8.99 10.90
CA PRO A 85 -13.23 -10.37 10.41
C PRO A 85 -14.26 -10.51 9.30
N GLU A 86 -15.35 -9.74 9.37
CA GLU A 86 -16.42 -9.76 8.38
C GLU A 86 -15.95 -9.40 6.97
N PHE A 87 -14.93 -8.54 6.85
CA PHE A 87 -14.36 -8.24 5.52
C PHE A 87 -13.81 -9.51 4.86
N PHE A 88 -13.03 -10.29 5.58
CA PHE A 88 -12.45 -11.54 5.06
C PHE A 88 -13.52 -12.57 4.73
N VAL A 89 -14.51 -12.72 5.60
CA VAL A 89 -15.63 -13.65 5.40
C VAL A 89 -16.39 -13.29 4.13
N GLN A 90 -16.74 -12.02 3.95
CA GLN A 90 -17.57 -11.61 2.82
C GLN A 90 -16.78 -11.59 1.51
N TRP A 91 -15.52 -11.12 1.53
CA TRP A 91 -14.65 -11.17 0.36
C TRP A 91 -14.48 -12.59 -0.17
N LEU A 92 -14.12 -13.55 0.70
CA LEU A 92 -13.86 -14.93 0.30
C LEU A 92 -15.15 -15.68 -0.09
N ALA A 93 -16.29 -15.33 0.55
CA ALA A 93 -17.59 -15.87 0.17
C ALA A 93 -18.02 -15.42 -1.25
N LEU A 94 -17.82 -14.14 -1.56
CA LEU A 94 -18.08 -13.60 -2.90
C LEU A 94 -17.10 -14.17 -3.93
N ASN A 95 -15.83 -14.31 -3.56
CA ASN A 95 -14.81 -14.92 -4.43
C ASN A 95 -15.14 -16.38 -4.79
N ALA A 96 -15.69 -17.16 -3.85
CA ALA A 96 -16.18 -18.52 -4.12
C ALA A 96 -17.25 -18.59 -5.20
N LEU A 97 -17.97 -17.50 -5.42
CA LEU A 97 -19.05 -17.38 -6.42
C LEU A 97 -18.61 -16.65 -7.70
N GLY A 98 -17.31 -16.35 -7.85
CA GLY A 98 -16.79 -15.57 -8.98
C GLY A 98 -17.23 -14.10 -8.97
N ILE A 99 -17.62 -13.57 -7.81
CA ILE A 99 -18.05 -12.19 -7.64
C ILE A 99 -16.88 -11.37 -7.14
N SER A 100 -16.51 -10.34 -7.91
CA SER A 100 -15.43 -9.40 -7.56
C SER A 100 -15.88 -8.42 -6.48
N VAL A 101 -14.94 -7.95 -5.66
CA VAL A 101 -15.22 -6.95 -4.64
C VAL A 101 -14.58 -5.60 -4.94
N ILE A 102 -15.24 -4.53 -4.50
CA ILE A 102 -14.71 -3.16 -4.52
C ILE A 102 -14.52 -2.73 -3.06
N PRO A 103 -13.33 -2.90 -2.47
CA PRO A 103 -13.09 -2.44 -1.12
C PRO A 103 -13.12 -0.91 -1.04
N ILE A 104 -13.97 -0.37 -0.17
CA ILE A 104 -14.09 1.07 0.08
C ILE A 104 -13.67 1.36 1.52
N ASN A 105 -12.71 2.26 1.69
CA ASN A 105 -12.35 2.73 3.02
C ASN A 105 -13.53 3.51 3.63
N HIS A 106 -13.98 3.12 4.82
CA HIS A 106 -15.08 3.77 5.51
C HIS A 106 -14.80 5.24 5.89
N GLU A 107 -13.52 5.63 5.98
CA GLU A 107 -13.09 7.01 6.22
C GLU A 107 -13.05 7.86 4.92
N MET A 108 -13.36 7.27 3.77
CA MET A 108 -13.37 7.99 2.49
C MET A 108 -14.38 9.16 2.51
N PRO A 109 -14.04 10.35 1.98
CA PRO A 109 -14.98 11.45 1.86
C PRO A 109 -16.24 11.08 1.07
N ASP A 110 -17.41 11.54 1.53
CA ASP A 110 -18.71 11.25 0.89
C ASP A 110 -18.74 11.60 -0.59
N ALA A 111 -18.06 12.66 -0.98
CA ALA A 111 -18.00 13.12 -2.38
C ALA A 111 -17.23 12.15 -3.30
N GLU A 112 -16.39 11.27 -2.76
CA GLU A 112 -15.58 10.32 -3.53
C GLU A 112 -16.30 8.98 -3.73
N ILE A 113 -17.13 8.55 -2.77
CA ILE A 113 -17.82 7.23 -2.78
C ILE A 113 -18.65 7.00 -4.05
N PRO A 114 -19.45 7.97 -4.54
CA PRO A 114 -20.24 7.79 -5.77
C PRO A 114 -19.41 7.36 -6.96
N TYR A 115 -18.21 7.93 -7.12
CA TYR A 115 -17.33 7.57 -8.22
C TYR A 115 -16.89 6.10 -8.17
N TYR A 116 -16.56 5.58 -6.98
CA TYR A 116 -16.16 4.16 -6.83
C TYR A 116 -17.31 3.22 -7.16
N LEU A 117 -18.54 3.58 -6.78
CA LEU A 117 -19.73 2.75 -7.04
C LEU A 117 -20.15 2.77 -8.50
N GLU A 118 -20.23 3.94 -9.12
CA GLU A 118 -20.66 4.08 -10.52
C GLU A 118 -19.58 3.61 -11.51
N HIS A 119 -18.34 4.10 -11.35
CA HIS A 119 -17.24 3.70 -12.20
C HIS A 119 -16.93 2.21 -12.05
N GLY A 120 -16.94 1.71 -10.80
CA GLY A 120 -16.72 0.30 -10.48
C GLY A 120 -17.87 -0.62 -10.83
N GLU A 121 -19.02 -0.09 -11.29
CA GLU A 121 -20.22 -0.85 -11.66
C GLU A 121 -20.73 -1.74 -10.52
N ALA A 122 -20.70 -1.21 -9.29
CA ALA A 122 -21.19 -1.93 -8.14
C ALA A 122 -22.67 -2.31 -8.32
N THR A 123 -23.00 -3.58 -8.06
CA THR A 123 -24.37 -4.11 -8.11
C THR A 123 -25.03 -4.11 -6.75
N ALA A 124 -24.23 -4.07 -5.68
CA ALA A 124 -24.67 -3.93 -4.30
C ALA A 124 -23.55 -3.30 -3.46
N VAL A 125 -23.91 -2.74 -2.31
CA VAL A 125 -22.94 -2.28 -1.29
C VAL A 125 -23.24 -2.99 0.01
N LEU A 126 -22.25 -3.69 0.56
CA LEU A 126 -22.30 -4.24 1.91
C LEU A 126 -21.61 -3.28 2.88
N THR A 127 -22.28 -2.95 3.98
CA THR A 127 -21.74 -2.04 4.99
C THR A 127 -22.18 -2.42 6.41
N LEU A 128 -21.61 -1.75 7.41
CA LEU A 128 -22.02 -1.87 8.81
C LEU A 128 -23.24 -1.00 9.12
N GLY A 129 -24.02 -1.40 10.12
CA GLY A 129 -25.19 -0.62 10.57
C GLY A 129 -24.85 0.83 10.90
N ALA A 130 -23.67 1.07 11.49
CA ALA A 130 -23.17 2.42 11.81
C ALA A 130 -23.03 3.34 10.58
N HIS A 131 -22.76 2.80 9.40
CA HIS A 131 -22.57 3.58 8.16
C HIS A 131 -23.83 3.63 7.28
N ARG A 132 -24.92 2.95 7.67
CA ARG A 132 -26.15 2.82 6.87
C ARG A 132 -26.72 4.16 6.41
N THR A 133 -27.03 5.06 7.34
CA THR A 133 -27.65 6.36 7.03
C THR A 133 -26.75 7.22 6.15
N ARG A 134 -25.47 7.28 6.47
CA ARG A 134 -24.46 7.97 5.65
C ARG A 134 -24.47 7.47 4.22
N LEU A 135 -24.38 6.16 4.04
CA LEU A 135 -24.28 5.55 2.73
C LEU A 135 -25.56 5.73 1.90
N ILE A 136 -26.74 5.56 2.52
CA ILE A 136 -28.03 5.82 1.85
C ILE A 136 -28.09 7.25 1.32
N ASN A 137 -27.66 8.24 2.09
CA ASN A 137 -27.64 9.64 1.65
C ASN A 137 -26.67 9.86 0.48
N VAL A 138 -25.49 9.24 0.52
CA VAL A 138 -24.48 9.35 -0.55
C VAL A 138 -24.98 8.73 -1.85
N ILE A 139 -25.57 7.53 -1.80
CA ILE A 139 -26.05 6.83 -2.99
C ILE A 139 -27.34 7.43 -3.57
N ALA A 140 -28.10 8.23 -2.79
CA ALA A 140 -29.28 8.91 -3.31
C ALA A 140 -28.99 9.85 -4.50
N SER A 141 -27.74 10.27 -4.66
CA SER A 141 -27.28 11.09 -5.79
C SER A 141 -26.91 10.27 -7.03
N LEU A 142 -26.86 8.94 -6.94
CA LEU A 142 -26.48 8.07 -8.06
C LEU A 142 -27.60 7.97 -9.10
N THR A 143 -27.19 7.84 -10.36
CA THR A 143 -28.14 7.64 -11.47
C THR A 143 -28.83 6.28 -11.44
N LYS A 144 -28.13 5.26 -10.88
CA LYS A 144 -28.62 3.89 -10.73
C LYS A 144 -28.84 3.58 -9.25
N SER A 145 -30.01 3.02 -8.91
CA SER A 145 -30.24 2.50 -7.56
C SER A 145 -29.33 1.32 -7.29
N ILE A 146 -28.59 1.38 -6.19
CA ILE A 146 -27.72 0.31 -5.70
C ILE A 146 -28.24 -0.13 -4.33
N PRO A 147 -28.59 -1.41 -4.12
CA PRO A 147 -29.05 -1.90 -2.82
C PRO A 147 -27.93 -1.79 -1.77
N VAL A 148 -28.30 -1.28 -0.59
CA VAL A 148 -27.43 -1.24 0.59
C VAL A 148 -27.79 -2.37 1.51
N ILE A 149 -26.84 -3.28 1.69
CA ILE A 149 -26.96 -4.46 2.54
C ILE A 149 -26.25 -4.18 3.85
N ILE A 150 -26.87 -4.50 4.97
CA ILE A 150 -26.27 -4.33 6.28
C ILE A 150 -25.70 -5.68 6.74
N GLN A 151 -24.46 -5.68 7.21
CA GLN A 151 -23.74 -6.89 7.60
C GLN A 151 -24.53 -7.72 8.64
N ASP A 152 -25.12 -7.07 9.64
CA ASP A 152 -25.87 -7.75 10.71
C ASP A 152 -27.23 -8.33 10.22
N GLU A 153 -27.71 -7.86 9.07
CA GLU A 153 -28.99 -8.28 8.46
C GLU A 153 -28.77 -9.27 7.29
N ILE A 154 -27.53 -9.61 6.96
CA ILE A 154 -27.18 -10.37 5.74
C ILE A 154 -27.82 -11.77 5.70
N SER A 155 -28.02 -12.42 6.87
CA SER A 155 -28.62 -13.75 6.95
C SER A 155 -30.10 -13.78 6.52
N SER A 156 -30.77 -12.63 6.52
CA SER A 156 -32.17 -12.47 6.09
C SER A 156 -32.29 -11.89 4.67
N LEU A 157 -31.19 -11.76 3.94
CA LEU A 157 -31.13 -11.12 2.63
C LEU A 157 -32.00 -11.84 1.61
N LYS A 158 -32.99 -11.11 1.05
CA LYS A 158 -33.78 -11.54 -0.11
C LYS A 158 -33.76 -10.41 -1.12
N LEU A 159 -32.92 -10.52 -2.12
CA LEU A 159 -32.88 -9.57 -3.23
C LEU A 159 -33.81 -10.08 -4.34
N ALA A 160 -35.07 -9.65 -4.29
CA ALA A 160 -36.14 -10.15 -5.18
C ALA A 160 -35.91 -9.77 -6.66
N ASP A 161 -35.02 -8.86 -7.01
CA ASP A 161 -34.87 -8.28 -8.34
C ASP A 161 -33.42 -8.30 -8.88
N VAL A 162 -32.53 -9.12 -8.34
CA VAL A 162 -31.18 -9.28 -8.89
C VAL A 162 -31.17 -10.51 -9.82
N PRO A 163 -30.65 -10.41 -11.06
CA PRO A 163 -30.53 -11.56 -11.94
C PRO A 163 -29.77 -12.69 -11.24
N GLY A 164 -30.36 -13.87 -11.21
CA GLY A 164 -29.79 -15.03 -10.54
C GLY A 164 -28.38 -15.32 -11.03
N ILE A 165 -27.53 -15.78 -10.12
CA ILE A 165 -26.20 -16.27 -10.44
C ILE A 165 -26.32 -17.41 -11.43
N THR A 166 -25.78 -17.24 -12.62
CA THR A 166 -25.31 -18.37 -13.42
C THR A 166 -24.08 -18.88 -12.68
N GLU A 167 -24.06 -20.13 -12.21
CA GLU A 167 -22.87 -20.72 -11.61
C GLU A 167 -21.70 -20.51 -12.56
N THR A 168 -20.83 -19.56 -12.23
CA THR A 168 -19.59 -19.35 -12.93
C THR A 168 -18.52 -20.15 -12.19
N THR A 169 -17.89 -21.06 -12.90
CA THR A 169 -16.68 -21.71 -12.38
C THR A 169 -15.64 -20.63 -12.17
N THR A 170 -15.23 -20.45 -10.93
CA THR A 170 -14.15 -19.51 -10.58
C THR A 170 -12.81 -20.16 -10.93
N ASP A 171 -11.99 -19.48 -11.71
CA ASP A 171 -10.65 -19.90 -12.08
C ASP A 171 -9.61 -18.81 -11.72
N SER A 172 -8.34 -19.07 -12.01
CA SER A 172 -7.24 -18.15 -11.75
C SER A 172 -7.35 -16.83 -12.52
N ASN A 173 -8.08 -16.77 -13.62
CA ASN A 173 -8.28 -15.56 -14.44
C ASN A 173 -9.51 -14.76 -14.01
N SER A 174 -10.39 -15.33 -13.20
CA SER A 174 -11.59 -14.66 -12.70
C SER A 174 -11.22 -13.43 -11.87
N GLU A 175 -11.94 -12.30 -12.08
CA GLU A 175 -11.72 -11.08 -11.32
C GLU A 175 -12.03 -11.31 -9.84
N CYS A 176 -11.05 -10.99 -8.97
CA CYS A 176 -11.16 -11.14 -7.52
C CYS A 176 -11.48 -9.81 -6.84
N ALA A 177 -10.83 -8.74 -7.26
CA ALA A 177 -11.04 -7.42 -6.70
C ALA A 177 -10.76 -6.29 -7.69
N LEU A 178 -11.46 -5.16 -7.49
CA LEU A 178 -11.19 -3.89 -8.14
C LEU A 178 -10.59 -2.94 -7.10
N LEU A 179 -9.28 -2.71 -7.13
CA LEU A 179 -8.60 -1.80 -6.23
C LEU A 179 -8.29 -0.46 -6.93
N TYR A 180 -8.59 0.64 -6.26
CA TYR A 180 -8.35 1.97 -6.82
C TYR A 180 -7.00 2.52 -6.38
N THR A 181 -6.25 3.04 -7.36
CA THR A 181 -4.98 3.76 -7.14
C THR A 181 -5.16 5.24 -7.43
N SER A 182 -4.40 6.09 -6.73
CA SER A 182 -4.41 7.53 -6.98
C SER A 182 -3.80 7.82 -8.34
N GLY A 183 -4.65 8.19 -9.32
CA GLY A 183 -4.22 8.56 -10.67
C GLY A 183 -3.38 9.84 -10.71
N SER A 184 -2.46 9.93 -11.67
CA SER A 184 -1.70 11.16 -11.95
C SER A 184 -2.56 12.27 -12.59
N THR A 185 -3.76 11.93 -13.07
CA THR A 185 -4.66 12.79 -13.84
C THR A 185 -5.88 13.30 -13.06
N GLY A 186 -5.90 13.10 -11.74
CA GLY A 186 -6.94 13.62 -10.82
C GLY A 186 -7.92 12.58 -10.32
N LYS A 187 -8.55 11.76 -11.18
CA LYS A 187 -9.46 10.69 -10.72
C LYS A 187 -8.72 9.39 -10.45
N PRO A 188 -9.10 8.63 -9.40
CA PRO A 188 -8.53 7.30 -9.14
C PRO A 188 -8.78 6.35 -10.31
N LYS A 189 -7.79 5.47 -10.58
CA LYS A 189 -7.90 4.41 -11.58
C LYS A 189 -8.21 3.09 -10.88
N GLY A 190 -9.18 2.34 -11.39
CA GLY A 190 -9.52 1.01 -10.87
C GLY A 190 -8.66 -0.08 -11.51
N CYS A 191 -7.79 -0.70 -10.73
CA CYS A 191 -6.97 -1.84 -11.16
C CYS A 191 -7.80 -3.12 -11.08
N LEU A 192 -7.94 -3.83 -12.19
CA LEU A 192 -8.59 -5.13 -12.28
C LEU A 192 -7.60 -6.21 -11.82
N LEU A 193 -7.89 -6.87 -10.71
CA LEU A 193 -7.05 -7.89 -10.10
C LEU A 193 -7.77 -9.25 -10.15
N ASN A 194 -7.18 -10.21 -10.82
CA ASN A 194 -7.71 -11.56 -10.90
C ASN A 194 -7.23 -12.47 -9.74
N ASN A 195 -7.70 -13.69 -9.67
CA ASN A 195 -7.30 -14.65 -8.66
C ASN A 195 -5.79 -14.97 -8.73
N ASP A 196 -5.21 -15.11 -9.95
CA ASP A 196 -3.77 -15.35 -10.12
C ASP A 196 -2.93 -14.25 -9.45
N TYR A 197 -3.34 -12.99 -9.54
CA TYR A 197 -2.67 -11.89 -8.85
C TYR A 197 -2.52 -12.14 -7.34
N PHE A 198 -3.59 -12.59 -6.68
CA PHE A 198 -3.57 -12.90 -5.24
C PHE A 198 -2.75 -14.16 -4.94
N LEU A 199 -2.89 -15.19 -5.74
CA LEU A 199 -2.15 -16.45 -5.58
C LEU A 199 -0.64 -16.21 -5.72
N GLN A 200 -0.22 -15.43 -6.73
CA GLN A 200 1.19 -15.11 -6.93
C GLN A 200 1.77 -14.31 -5.77
N GLN A 201 1.01 -13.44 -5.11
CA GLN A 201 1.47 -12.72 -3.91
C GLN A 201 1.84 -13.68 -2.78
N GLY A 202 0.99 -14.66 -2.51
CA GLY A 202 1.26 -15.64 -1.47
C GLY A 202 2.44 -16.54 -1.81
N VAL A 203 2.50 -17.05 -3.06
CA VAL A 203 3.61 -17.88 -3.54
C VAL A 203 4.92 -17.09 -3.49
N TRP A 204 4.91 -15.84 -3.94
CA TRP A 204 6.07 -14.96 -3.90
C TRP A 204 6.58 -14.80 -2.47
N TYR A 205 5.72 -14.42 -1.52
CA TYR A 205 6.13 -14.16 -0.14
C TYR A 205 6.64 -15.44 0.55
N GLN A 206 5.97 -16.56 0.34
CA GLN A 206 6.39 -17.85 0.90
C GLN A 206 7.80 -18.29 0.46
N ASN A 207 8.26 -17.83 -0.71
CA ASN A 207 9.53 -18.24 -1.31
C ASN A 207 10.65 -17.19 -1.20
N LEU A 208 10.44 -16.08 -0.49
CA LEU A 208 11.44 -15.00 -0.42
C LEU A 208 12.70 -15.41 0.36
N GLY A 209 12.57 -16.10 1.47
CA GLY A 209 13.74 -16.48 2.30
C GLY A 209 14.41 -15.28 2.98
N GLY A 210 15.70 -15.41 3.31
CA GLY A 210 16.49 -14.36 3.94
C GLY A 210 15.93 -13.91 5.29
N HIS A 211 15.96 -12.60 5.55
CA HIS A 211 15.44 -12.01 6.78
C HIS A 211 13.93 -12.25 7.00
N ILE A 212 13.19 -12.47 5.92
CA ILE A 212 11.71 -12.61 5.94
C ILE A 212 11.23 -14.02 5.62
N ASP A 213 12.10 -15.02 5.77
CA ASP A 213 11.73 -16.44 5.67
C ASP A 213 10.55 -16.76 6.59
N LEU A 214 9.44 -17.24 6.03
CA LEU A 214 8.21 -17.53 6.75
C LEU A 214 8.24 -18.98 7.28
N ARG A 215 8.10 -19.13 8.59
CA ARG A 215 8.01 -20.43 9.26
C ARG A 215 6.58 -20.94 9.21
N GLU A 216 6.36 -21.99 8.48
CA GLU A 216 5.04 -22.59 8.29
C GLU A 216 4.32 -22.88 9.61
N GLY A 217 3.07 -22.45 9.72
CA GLY A 217 2.21 -22.62 10.89
C GLY A 217 2.64 -21.86 12.15
N ARG A 218 3.62 -20.95 12.06
CA ARG A 218 4.21 -20.30 13.24
C ARG A 218 4.18 -18.78 13.19
N GLU A 219 4.07 -18.19 12.02
CA GLU A 219 4.10 -16.72 11.92
C GLU A 219 2.80 -16.10 12.40
N ARG A 220 2.94 -14.98 13.07
CA ARG A 220 1.84 -14.10 13.51
C ARG A 220 2.16 -12.71 13.02
N LEU A 221 1.53 -12.31 11.92
CA LEU A 221 1.81 -11.06 11.21
C LEU A 221 0.84 -9.98 11.63
N LEU A 222 1.34 -8.93 12.28
CA LEU A 222 0.51 -7.78 12.65
C LEU A 222 0.57 -6.71 11.56
N THR A 223 -0.60 -6.24 11.15
CA THR A 223 -0.74 -5.13 10.19
C THR A 223 -1.84 -4.14 10.60
N PRO A 224 -1.55 -2.83 10.59
CA PRO A 224 -2.55 -1.77 10.77
C PRO A 224 -3.07 -1.25 9.43
N LEU A 225 -2.59 -1.83 8.31
CA LEU A 225 -2.86 -1.31 6.98
C LEU A 225 -4.30 -1.61 6.55
N PRO A 226 -4.93 -0.72 5.75
CA PRO A 226 -6.31 -0.89 5.37
C PRO A 226 -6.50 -2.01 4.34
N LEU A 227 -7.54 -2.81 4.54
CA LEU A 227 -7.95 -3.89 3.64
C LEU A 227 -8.43 -3.39 2.26
N SER A 228 -8.61 -2.09 2.09
CA SER A 228 -8.86 -1.45 0.79
C SER A 228 -7.59 -1.28 -0.07
N HIS A 229 -6.43 -1.74 0.40
CA HIS A 229 -5.15 -1.67 -0.31
C HIS A 229 -4.49 -3.03 -0.46
N MET A 230 -3.72 -3.19 -1.54
CA MET A 230 -3.09 -4.46 -1.90
C MET A 230 -2.19 -5.05 -0.79
N ASN A 231 -1.52 -4.21 0.02
CA ASN A 231 -0.60 -4.72 1.03
C ASN A 231 -1.35 -5.58 2.06
N ALA A 232 -2.41 -5.07 2.71
CA ALA A 232 -3.15 -5.84 3.70
C ALA A 232 -4.02 -6.92 3.04
N MET A 233 -4.81 -6.55 2.00
CA MET A 233 -5.76 -7.46 1.40
C MET A 233 -5.09 -8.62 0.65
N SER A 234 -3.99 -8.36 -0.07
CA SER A 234 -3.32 -9.39 -0.88
C SER A 234 -2.04 -9.89 -0.21
N VAL A 235 -1.04 -9.03 0.01
CA VAL A 235 0.27 -9.47 0.48
C VAL A 235 0.21 -10.08 1.88
N SER A 236 -0.33 -9.35 2.88
CA SER A 236 -0.40 -9.84 4.26
C SER A 236 -1.29 -11.07 4.39
N THR A 237 -2.49 -11.02 3.78
CA THR A 237 -3.48 -12.09 3.90
C THR A 237 -3.00 -13.36 3.22
N MET A 238 -2.52 -13.28 1.98
CA MET A 238 -2.10 -14.48 1.25
C MET A 238 -0.83 -15.09 1.82
N ALA A 239 0.10 -14.27 2.35
CA ALA A 239 1.27 -14.77 3.06
C ALA A 239 0.89 -15.67 4.24
N MET A 240 -0.04 -15.20 5.09
CA MET A 240 -0.48 -15.97 6.26
C MET A 240 -1.34 -17.17 5.85
N PHE A 241 -2.26 -17.00 4.92
CA PHE A 241 -3.13 -18.10 4.50
C PHE A 241 -2.35 -19.23 3.82
N MET A 242 -1.37 -18.94 2.97
CA MET A 242 -0.58 -19.99 2.32
C MET A 242 0.37 -20.72 3.27
N THR A 243 0.78 -20.08 4.36
CA THR A 243 1.72 -20.67 5.32
C THR A 243 1.07 -21.21 6.60
N GLY A 244 -0.26 -21.10 6.75
CA GLY A 244 -0.95 -21.51 7.98
C GLY A 244 -0.62 -20.63 9.18
N GLY A 245 -0.15 -19.39 8.94
CA GLY A 245 0.14 -18.38 9.94
C GLY A 245 -1.11 -17.60 10.37
N CYS A 246 -0.98 -16.72 11.36
CA CYS A 246 -2.05 -15.89 11.90
C CYS A 246 -1.91 -14.45 11.38
N LEU A 247 -2.94 -13.92 10.75
CA LEU A 247 -3.03 -12.50 10.45
C LEU A 247 -3.64 -11.74 11.65
N ILE A 248 -2.85 -10.84 12.23
CA ILE A 248 -3.30 -9.94 13.30
C ILE A 248 -3.66 -8.61 12.64
N GLN A 249 -4.95 -8.36 12.48
CA GLN A 249 -5.44 -7.16 11.81
C GLN A 249 -5.85 -6.11 12.83
N LEU A 250 -5.24 -4.92 12.76
CA LEU A 250 -5.72 -3.76 13.51
C LEU A 250 -6.75 -2.98 12.67
N ASP A 251 -7.67 -2.28 13.36
CA ASP A 251 -8.58 -1.33 12.72
C ASP A 251 -7.82 -0.22 12.01
N ARG A 252 -6.77 0.29 12.65
CA ARG A 252 -5.83 1.30 12.15
C ARG A 252 -4.55 1.32 13.00
N PHE A 253 -3.62 2.20 12.65
CA PHE A 253 -2.43 2.43 13.46
C PHE A 253 -2.74 3.29 14.70
N HIS A 254 -2.44 2.75 15.90
CA HIS A 254 -2.57 3.40 17.19
C HIS A 254 -1.20 3.52 17.87
N PRO A 255 -0.49 4.65 17.78
CA PRO A 255 0.85 4.78 18.35
C PRO A 255 0.92 4.44 19.83
N GLY A 256 -0.07 4.88 20.61
CA GLY A 256 -0.09 4.71 22.09
C GLY A 256 -0.29 3.26 22.56
N THR A 257 -0.87 2.39 21.73
CA THR A 257 -1.14 0.98 22.10
C THR A 257 -0.37 -0.01 21.19
N TRP A 258 0.44 0.51 20.26
CA TRP A 258 1.14 -0.30 19.27
C TRP A 258 1.97 -1.43 19.90
N TRP A 259 2.87 -1.06 20.81
CA TRP A 259 3.76 -2.02 21.46
C TRP A 259 3.03 -3.02 22.35
N GLN A 260 1.97 -2.58 23.02
CA GLN A 260 1.12 -3.48 23.78
C GLN A 260 0.40 -4.48 22.87
N SER A 261 -0.17 -4.01 21.75
CA SER A 261 -0.82 -4.89 20.77
C SER A 261 0.13 -5.95 20.22
N LEU A 262 1.40 -5.59 19.95
CA LEU A 262 2.43 -6.54 19.51
C LEU A 262 2.71 -7.62 20.56
N ARG A 263 2.86 -7.23 21.84
CA ARG A 263 3.11 -8.16 22.94
C ARG A 263 1.94 -9.11 23.17
N ASP A 264 0.74 -8.56 23.33
CA ASP A 264 -0.47 -9.32 23.66
C ASP A 264 -0.84 -10.32 22.55
N SER A 265 -0.77 -9.90 21.30
CA SER A 265 -1.06 -10.75 20.14
C SER A 265 0.07 -11.73 19.79
N LYS A 266 1.23 -11.66 20.49
CA LYS A 266 2.42 -12.48 20.23
C LYS A 266 2.88 -12.38 18.77
N ALA A 267 2.83 -11.18 18.21
CA ALA A 267 3.26 -10.94 16.83
C ALA A 267 4.72 -11.33 16.65
N THR A 268 5.04 -11.98 15.53
CA THR A 268 6.41 -12.38 15.14
C THR A 268 6.96 -11.56 14.00
N ALA A 269 6.07 -10.86 13.27
CA ALA A 269 6.40 -9.97 12.17
C ALA A 269 5.38 -8.82 12.10
N ILE A 270 5.78 -7.72 11.48
CA ILE A 270 4.89 -6.59 11.24
C ILE A 270 4.92 -6.17 9.77
N HIS A 271 3.78 -5.68 9.26
CA HIS A 271 3.77 -4.87 8.05
C HIS A 271 3.61 -3.39 8.39
N TYR A 272 4.35 -2.53 7.67
CA TYR A 272 4.37 -1.10 7.92
C TYR A 272 4.35 -0.28 6.61
N LEU A 273 4.10 1.01 6.75
CA LEU A 273 4.46 2.04 5.76
C LEU A 273 5.39 3.04 6.43
N GLY A 274 6.22 3.71 5.66
CA GLY A 274 7.33 4.54 6.14
C GLY A 274 6.99 5.60 7.19
N VAL A 275 5.73 6.02 7.30
CA VAL A 275 5.27 6.95 8.35
C VAL A 275 5.25 6.31 9.75
N LEU A 276 5.02 4.99 9.85
CA LEU A 276 4.95 4.28 11.12
C LEU A 276 6.28 4.32 11.89
N PRO A 277 7.44 3.97 11.29
CA PRO A 277 8.72 4.09 11.95
C PRO A 277 9.00 5.50 12.47
N ALA A 278 8.66 6.54 11.69
CA ALA A 278 8.85 7.93 12.09
C ALA A 278 8.05 8.29 13.35
N ILE A 279 6.76 7.90 13.39
CA ILE A 279 5.88 8.17 14.53
C ILE A 279 6.35 7.40 15.77
N LEU A 280 6.74 6.13 15.62
CA LEU A 280 7.20 5.29 16.73
C LEU A 280 8.53 5.80 17.32
N LEU A 281 9.44 6.29 16.50
CA LEU A 281 10.68 6.92 16.96
C LEU A 281 10.46 8.24 17.71
N ALA A 282 9.37 8.94 17.43
CA ALA A 282 9.01 10.18 18.12
C ALA A 282 8.38 9.95 19.52
N LEU A 283 7.99 8.71 19.84
CA LEU A 283 7.51 8.34 21.18
C LEU A 283 8.67 8.37 22.18
N PRO A 284 8.40 8.68 23.47
CA PRO A 284 9.41 8.57 24.53
C PRO A 284 10.07 7.18 24.53
N GLU A 285 11.35 7.13 24.85
CA GLU A 285 12.07 5.87 25.01
C GLU A 285 11.57 5.12 26.26
N ASP A 286 11.41 3.80 26.14
CA ASP A 286 11.02 2.92 27.22
C ASP A 286 12.05 1.79 27.36
N SER A 287 12.28 1.33 28.59
CA SER A 287 13.16 0.18 28.88
C SER A 287 12.70 -1.12 28.22
N GLN A 288 11.47 -1.19 27.75
CA GLN A 288 10.86 -2.34 27.06
C GLN A 288 10.83 -2.19 25.53
N ASP A 289 11.56 -1.24 24.97
CA ASP A 289 11.57 -0.97 23.52
C ASP A 289 12.30 -2.06 22.70
N ASP A 290 13.02 -2.99 23.32
CA ASP A 290 13.68 -4.09 22.63
C ASP A 290 12.71 -5.25 22.36
N PHE A 291 12.45 -5.51 21.08
CA PHE A 291 11.59 -6.59 20.56
C PHE A 291 12.38 -7.69 19.84
N SER A 292 13.72 -7.70 19.94
CA SER A 292 14.59 -8.64 19.22
C SER A 292 14.29 -10.11 19.49
N THR A 293 13.71 -10.43 20.64
CA THR A 293 13.33 -11.80 21.03
C THR A 293 11.94 -12.21 20.54
N GLN A 294 11.12 -11.24 20.08
CA GLN A 294 9.74 -11.49 19.66
C GLN A 294 9.55 -11.25 18.18
N ILE A 295 9.95 -10.07 17.68
CA ILE A 295 9.74 -9.66 16.29
C ILE A 295 10.95 -10.02 15.46
N ARG A 296 10.74 -10.80 14.41
CA ARG A 296 11.80 -11.23 13.51
C ARG A 296 12.14 -10.18 12.47
N PHE A 297 11.12 -9.51 11.94
CA PHE A 297 11.26 -8.47 10.92
C PHE A 297 10.03 -7.56 10.83
N GLY A 298 10.23 -6.36 10.34
CA GLY A 298 9.18 -5.52 9.77
C GLY A 298 9.31 -5.52 8.24
N PHE A 299 8.20 -5.68 7.52
CA PHE A 299 8.15 -5.62 6.07
C PHE A 299 7.32 -4.41 5.63
N GLY A 300 7.87 -3.60 4.74
CA GLY A 300 7.16 -2.41 4.27
C GLY A 300 7.90 -1.64 3.19
N ALA A 301 7.58 -0.38 3.06
CA ALA A 301 8.19 0.51 2.08
C ALA A 301 8.25 1.96 2.56
N GLY A 302 9.26 2.70 2.09
CA GLY A 302 9.34 4.14 2.21
C GLY A 302 9.78 4.63 3.59
N VAL A 303 10.62 3.89 4.30
CA VAL A 303 11.25 4.38 5.53
C VAL A 303 12.13 5.58 5.20
N ASN A 304 11.98 6.66 5.97
CA ASN A 304 12.89 7.79 5.85
C ASN A 304 14.34 7.33 6.16
N PRO A 305 15.31 7.62 5.29
CA PRO A 305 16.72 7.24 5.49
C PRO A 305 17.27 7.55 6.88
N ALA A 306 16.95 8.73 7.42
CA ALA A 306 17.41 9.15 8.75
C ALA A 306 16.79 8.32 9.91
N HIS A 307 15.69 7.65 9.67
CA HIS A 307 14.96 6.88 10.68
C HIS A 307 15.30 5.38 10.65
N HIS A 308 15.76 4.86 9.53
CA HIS A 308 15.89 3.41 9.31
C HIS A 308 16.83 2.77 10.35
N GLU A 309 18.09 3.17 10.38
CA GLU A 309 19.08 2.64 11.33
C GLU A 309 18.69 2.90 12.79
N ARG A 310 18.18 4.10 13.08
CA ARG A 310 17.72 4.48 14.43
C ARG A 310 16.60 3.59 14.93
N PHE A 311 15.66 3.22 14.03
CA PHE A 311 14.56 2.32 14.37
C PHE A 311 15.08 0.91 14.71
N GLU A 312 15.89 0.32 13.84
CA GLU A 312 16.45 -1.01 14.06
C GLU A 312 17.28 -1.08 15.35
N LYS A 313 18.07 -0.05 15.63
CA LYS A 313 18.86 0.04 16.85
C LYS A 313 18.01 0.17 18.11
N ARG A 314 16.91 0.97 18.07
CA ARG A 314 16.04 1.17 19.24
C ARG A 314 15.16 -0.05 19.51
N PHE A 315 14.56 -0.64 18.48
CA PHE A 315 13.54 -1.68 18.65
C PHE A 315 14.05 -3.10 18.43
N GLY A 316 15.30 -3.29 18.00
CA GLY A 316 16.00 -4.57 17.99
C GLY A 316 15.63 -5.52 16.85
N PHE A 317 14.90 -5.09 15.83
CA PHE A 317 14.55 -5.93 14.67
C PHE A 317 14.67 -5.17 13.34
N PRO A 318 14.98 -5.88 12.23
CA PRO A 318 15.20 -5.27 10.93
C PRO A 318 13.90 -4.79 10.29
N LEU A 319 13.96 -3.63 9.62
CA LEU A 319 12.95 -3.15 8.69
C LEU A 319 13.36 -3.51 7.25
N ILE A 320 12.60 -4.37 6.61
CA ILE A 320 12.88 -4.83 5.26
C ILE A 320 12.10 -3.98 4.27
N GLU A 321 12.85 -3.22 3.48
CA GLU A 321 12.29 -2.36 2.43
C GLU A 321 11.91 -3.18 1.20
N ALA A 322 10.73 -2.92 0.69
CA ALA A 322 10.23 -3.49 -0.54
C ALA A 322 9.80 -2.41 -1.52
N TRP A 323 9.84 -2.73 -2.78
CA TRP A 323 9.22 -1.95 -3.84
C TRP A 323 8.14 -2.80 -4.51
N ALA A 324 6.94 -2.27 -4.56
CA ALA A 324 5.81 -2.83 -5.28
C ALA A 324 4.77 -1.74 -5.57
N MET A 325 3.90 -1.99 -6.52
CA MET A 325 2.72 -1.18 -6.81
C MET A 325 1.53 -2.09 -7.14
N THR A 326 0.32 -1.57 -7.02
CA THR A 326 -0.90 -2.36 -7.28
C THR A 326 -0.89 -2.96 -8.69
N GLU A 327 -0.36 -2.23 -9.66
CA GLU A 327 -0.28 -2.65 -11.05
C GLU A 327 0.71 -3.80 -11.28
N CYS A 328 1.79 -3.88 -10.51
CA CYS A 328 2.80 -4.92 -10.72
C CYS A 328 2.61 -6.18 -9.85
N GLY A 329 1.91 -6.07 -8.73
CA GLY A 329 1.74 -7.21 -7.82
C GLY A 329 3.04 -7.93 -7.49
N ALA A 330 2.99 -9.23 -7.33
CA ALA A 330 4.18 -10.08 -7.10
C ALA A 330 5.05 -10.24 -8.35
N GLY A 331 4.47 -10.11 -9.54
CA GLY A 331 5.21 -10.22 -10.80
C GLY A 331 6.32 -9.17 -10.95
N GLY A 332 6.12 -8.00 -10.30
CA GLY A 332 7.08 -6.90 -10.33
C GLY A 332 7.64 -6.51 -8.96
N ALA A 333 7.35 -7.22 -7.87
CA ALA A 333 7.82 -6.85 -6.53
C ALA A 333 9.31 -7.17 -6.32
N ILE A 334 10.03 -6.25 -5.69
CA ILE A 334 11.45 -6.38 -5.34
C ILE A 334 11.61 -6.08 -3.85
N ILE A 335 12.48 -6.81 -3.16
CA ILE A 335 12.63 -6.70 -1.71
C ILE A 335 14.07 -6.94 -1.26
N ALA A 336 14.53 -6.17 -0.26
CA ALA A 336 15.85 -6.28 0.34
C ALA A 336 15.89 -7.38 1.42
N CYS A 337 15.59 -8.64 1.06
CA CYS A 337 15.54 -9.75 2.03
C CYS A 337 16.92 -10.27 2.45
N ASP A 338 17.99 -9.96 1.71
CA ASP A 338 19.36 -10.42 1.96
C ASP A 338 20.32 -9.25 2.19
N GLU A 339 21.45 -9.52 2.89
CA GLU A 339 22.51 -8.53 3.03
C GLU A 339 23.38 -8.42 1.74
N PRO A 340 23.90 -7.24 1.43
CA PRO A 340 23.72 -5.96 2.14
C PRO A 340 22.38 -5.28 1.82
N ARG A 341 21.63 -4.88 2.86
CA ARG A 341 20.34 -4.17 2.70
C ARG A 341 20.49 -2.66 2.47
N HIS A 342 21.70 -2.13 2.58
CA HIS A 342 21.98 -0.68 2.46
C HIS A 342 21.01 0.17 3.30
N VAL A 343 20.93 -0.14 4.60
CA VAL A 343 20.05 0.54 5.56
C VAL A 343 20.23 2.06 5.50
N GLY A 344 19.15 2.81 5.40
CA GLY A 344 19.18 4.26 5.27
C GLY A 344 19.42 4.81 3.86
N HIS A 345 19.43 3.96 2.84
CA HIS A 345 19.68 4.37 1.44
C HIS A 345 18.47 4.12 0.50
N CYS A 346 17.26 3.96 1.03
CA CYS A 346 16.06 3.62 0.24
C CYS A 346 16.26 2.39 -0.68
N CYS A 347 17.17 1.48 -0.29
CA CYS A 347 17.45 0.26 -1.02
C CYS A 347 16.31 -0.74 -0.79
N PHE A 348 15.78 -1.29 -1.86
CA PHE A 348 14.72 -2.30 -1.82
C PHE A 348 15.17 -3.64 -2.43
N GLY A 349 16.48 -3.86 -2.57
CA GLY A 349 17.05 -5.15 -2.90
C GLY A 349 17.31 -5.39 -4.40
N LYS A 350 17.59 -6.63 -4.74
CA LYS A 350 17.86 -7.07 -6.11
C LYS A 350 16.60 -7.61 -6.77
N PRO A 351 16.39 -7.29 -8.06
CA PRO A 351 15.32 -7.92 -8.83
C PRO A 351 15.47 -9.45 -8.85
N PRO A 352 14.39 -10.21 -8.61
CA PRO A 352 14.45 -11.67 -8.64
C PRO A 352 14.67 -12.21 -10.06
N GLU A 353 15.24 -13.42 -10.19
CA GLU A 353 15.48 -14.05 -11.48
C GLU A 353 14.23 -14.23 -12.36
N ALA A 354 13.06 -14.37 -11.73
CA ALA A 354 11.77 -14.49 -12.42
C ALA A 354 11.29 -13.19 -13.08
N MET A 355 12.00 -12.07 -12.84
CA MET A 355 11.70 -10.75 -13.37
C MET A 355 12.72 -10.35 -14.44
N GLU A 356 12.24 -9.65 -15.45
CA GLU A 356 13.08 -8.82 -16.33
C GLU A 356 12.84 -7.35 -15.95
N TRP A 357 13.91 -6.57 -15.96
CA TRP A 357 13.88 -5.17 -15.58
C TRP A 357 14.88 -4.36 -16.37
N GLN A 358 14.66 -3.07 -16.45
CA GLN A 358 15.60 -2.09 -17.02
C GLN A 358 15.35 -0.71 -16.42
N LEU A 359 16.41 0.11 -16.37
CA LEU A 359 16.33 1.53 -16.08
C LEU A 359 16.48 2.30 -17.38
N VAL A 360 15.57 3.23 -17.65
CA VAL A 360 15.56 3.97 -18.91
C VAL A 360 15.48 5.48 -18.68
N ASP A 361 16.01 6.23 -19.63
CA ASP A 361 15.88 7.69 -19.70
C ASP A 361 14.50 8.13 -20.25
N GLU A 362 14.37 9.40 -20.58
CA GLU A 362 13.13 9.98 -21.14
C GLU A 362 12.85 9.49 -22.57
N GLN A 363 13.88 9.14 -23.31
CA GLN A 363 13.82 8.58 -24.66
C GLN A 363 13.59 7.06 -24.65
N LYS A 364 13.42 6.47 -23.46
CA LYS A 364 13.25 5.02 -23.24
C LYS A 364 14.51 4.20 -23.61
N LEU A 365 15.67 4.85 -23.65
CA LEU A 365 16.96 4.17 -23.82
C LEU A 365 17.51 3.74 -22.46
N PRO A 366 18.16 2.56 -22.37
CA PRO A 366 18.81 2.11 -21.14
C PRO A 366 19.85 3.12 -20.64
N VAL A 367 19.85 3.37 -19.33
CA VAL A 367 20.87 4.21 -18.68
C VAL A 367 22.05 3.35 -18.20
N GLU A 368 23.20 3.99 -18.02
CA GLU A 368 24.37 3.34 -17.43
C GLU A 368 24.16 3.07 -15.93
N LYS A 369 24.79 2.02 -15.42
CA LYS A 369 24.79 1.68 -13.99
C LYS A 369 25.25 2.87 -13.14
N GLY A 370 24.57 3.09 -12.03
CA GLY A 370 24.78 4.25 -11.17
C GLY A 370 24.05 5.52 -11.62
N THR A 371 23.43 5.51 -12.81
CA THR A 371 22.61 6.63 -13.30
C THR A 371 21.13 6.39 -12.97
N PRO A 372 20.42 7.34 -12.35
CA PRO A 372 19.00 7.22 -12.11
C PRO A 372 18.20 7.12 -13.43
N GLY A 373 17.26 6.17 -13.51
CA GLY A 373 16.37 5.97 -14.64
C GLY A 373 14.98 5.52 -14.19
N GLU A 374 14.00 5.61 -15.10
CA GLU A 374 12.66 5.06 -14.85
C GLU A 374 12.75 3.53 -14.84
N LEU A 375 12.30 2.91 -13.75
CA LEU A 375 12.22 1.46 -13.65
C LEU A 375 11.09 0.94 -14.54
N ARG A 376 11.43 -0.03 -15.40
CA ARG A 376 10.48 -0.82 -16.18
C ARG A 376 10.65 -2.28 -15.81
N VAL A 377 9.52 -2.99 -15.63
CA VAL A 377 9.51 -4.39 -15.18
C VAL A 377 8.56 -5.23 -16.01
N ARG A 378 8.83 -6.54 -16.07
CA ARG A 378 7.92 -7.56 -16.59
C ARG A 378 8.27 -8.93 -16.04
N ALA A 379 7.32 -9.86 -16.03
CA ALA A 379 7.64 -11.24 -15.69
C ALA A 379 8.50 -11.89 -16.80
N ARG A 380 9.49 -12.69 -16.40
CA ARG A 380 10.31 -13.47 -17.34
C ARG A 380 9.50 -14.64 -17.89
N GLY A 381 9.60 -14.93 -19.17
CA GLY A 381 9.00 -16.07 -19.82
C GLY A 381 7.89 -15.71 -20.80
N PRO A 382 7.04 -16.68 -21.18
CA PRO A 382 6.08 -16.50 -22.28
C PRO A 382 4.91 -15.57 -21.96
N ASN A 383 4.62 -15.34 -20.66
CA ASN A 383 3.61 -14.40 -20.22
C ASN A 383 4.23 -13.27 -19.40
N PRO A 384 4.56 -12.13 -20.02
CA PRO A 384 5.21 -11.00 -19.34
C PRO A 384 4.32 -10.30 -18.30
N GLN A 385 3.01 -10.58 -18.30
CA GLN A 385 2.02 -9.99 -17.38
C GLN A 385 1.61 -10.95 -16.25
N LYS A 386 2.28 -12.09 -16.09
CA LYS A 386 1.95 -13.05 -15.03
C LYS A 386 2.14 -12.42 -13.64
N GLY A 387 1.10 -12.46 -12.81
CA GLY A 387 1.11 -11.87 -11.47
C GLY A 387 0.93 -10.36 -11.42
N TYR A 388 0.69 -9.72 -12.56
CA TYR A 388 0.38 -8.30 -12.69
C TYR A 388 -1.14 -8.07 -12.75
N PHE A 389 -1.55 -6.79 -12.69
CA PHE A 389 -2.96 -6.44 -12.89
C PHE A 389 -3.43 -6.74 -14.32
N SER A 390 -4.71 -6.98 -14.48
CA SER A 390 -5.30 -7.27 -15.81
C SER A 390 -5.53 -6.00 -16.66
N GLY A 391 -5.39 -4.82 -16.06
CA GLY A 391 -5.58 -3.53 -16.69
C GLY A 391 -6.38 -2.56 -15.82
N TYR A 392 -6.62 -1.35 -16.34
CA TYR A 392 -7.48 -0.36 -15.70
C TYR A 392 -8.91 -0.46 -16.23
N LEU A 393 -9.87 -0.55 -15.33
CA LEU A 393 -11.29 -0.58 -15.67
C LEU A 393 -11.67 0.63 -16.52
N LYS A 394 -12.34 0.41 -17.66
CA LYS A 394 -12.82 1.45 -18.59
C LYS A 394 -11.74 2.45 -19.05
N ASN A 395 -10.47 2.05 -19.04
CA ASN A 395 -9.37 2.92 -19.43
C ASN A 395 -8.28 2.14 -20.17
N SER A 396 -8.61 1.71 -21.40
CA SER A 396 -7.70 0.96 -22.26
C SER A 396 -6.48 1.77 -22.69
N GLU A 397 -6.63 3.09 -22.84
CA GLU A 397 -5.53 4.01 -23.17
C GLU A 397 -4.49 4.02 -22.03
N ALA A 398 -4.92 4.25 -20.78
CA ALA A 398 -4.01 4.21 -19.65
C ALA A 398 -3.40 2.82 -19.42
N THR A 399 -4.11 1.75 -19.79
CA THR A 399 -3.57 0.38 -19.73
C THR A 399 -2.48 0.20 -20.77
N ALA A 400 -2.70 0.66 -22.00
CA ALA A 400 -1.69 0.62 -23.07
C ALA A 400 -0.46 1.48 -22.74
N ASP A 401 -0.65 2.66 -22.14
CA ASP A 401 0.44 3.53 -21.67
C ASP A 401 1.25 2.86 -20.54
N ALA A 402 0.58 2.18 -19.62
CA ALA A 402 1.26 1.43 -18.56
C ALA A 402 2.07 0.27 -19.14
N TRP A 403 1.55 -0.45 -20.12
CA TRP A 403 2.17 -1.58 -20.81
C TRP A 403 2.70 -1.22 -22.18
N ALA A 404 3.61 -0.25 -22.29
CA ALA A 404 4.21 0.11 -23.56
C ALA A 404 5.42 -0.78 -23.88
N ASP A 405 5.54 -1.18 -25.16
CA ASP A 405 6.67 -1.97 -25.69
C ASP A 405 6.91 -3.31 -24.95
N GLY A 406 5.86 -3.89 -24.37
CA GLY A 406 5.92 -5.13 -23.62
C GLY A 406 6.55 -5.01 -22.22
N TRP A 407 6.60 -3.79 -21.68
CA TRP A 407 7.09 -3.47 -20.33
C TRP A 407 6.06 -2.68 -19.54
N LEU A 408 5.95 -2.96 -18.24
CA LEU A 408 5.25 -2.07 -17.34
C LEU A 408 6.13 -0.85 -17.04
N ASN A 409 5.64 0.34 -17.40
CA ASN A 409 6.23 1.62 -17.04
C ASN A 409 5.78 1.98 -15.61
N THR A 410 6.68 1.97 -14.64
CA THR A 410 6.31 2.14 -13.24
C THR A 410 6.11 3.60 -12.84
N GLY A 411 6.73 4.51 -13.58
CA GLY A 411 6.81 5.92 -13.23
C GLY A 411 7.68 6.20 -12.00
N ASP A 412 8.45 5.20 -11.53
CA ASP A 412 9.39 5.32 -10.42
C ASP A 412 10.81 5.45 -10.94
N VAL A 413 11.54 6.45 -10.45
CA VAL A 413 12.96 6.67 -10.75
C VAL A 413 13.78 5.93 -9.71
N VAL A 414 14.70 5.12 -10.19
CA VAL A 414 15.50 4.16 -9.40
C VAL A 414 16.95 4.26 -9.85
N VAL A 415 17.88 3.95 -8.97
CA VAL A 415 19.31 3.81 -9.31
C VAL A 415 19.79 2.40 -8.98
N GLU A 416 20.59 1.81 -9.87
CA GLU A 416 21.29 0.56 -9.62
C GLU A 416 22.60 0.83 -8.88
N LEU A 417 22.76 0.22 -7.71
CA LEU A 417 23.98 0.30 -6.90
C LEU A 417 25.08 -0.62 -7.46
N GLU A 418 26.32 -0.44 -6.98
CA GLU A 418 27.49 -1.20 -7.46
C GLU A 418 27.32 -2.73 -7.35
N ASP A 419 26.62 -3.20 -6.33
CA ASP A 419 26.38 -4.63 -6.07
C ASP A 419 25.13 -5.19 -6.77
N GLY A 420 24.42 -4.36 -7.56
CA GLY A 420 23.21 -4.74 -8.31
C GLY A 420 21.90 -4.62 -7.49
N ASN A 421 21.96 -4.10 -6.26
CA ASN A 421 20.77 -3.69 -5.54
C ASN A 421 20.16 -2.44 -6.20
N LEU A 422 18.85 -2.26 -6.06
CA LEU A 422 18.14 -1.09 -6.53
C LEU A 422 17.74 -0.19 -5.35
N ALA A 423 17.92 1.12 -5.53
CA ALA A 423 17.52 2.12 -4.56
C ALA A 423 16.52 3.10 -5.17
N PHE A 424 15.46 3.41 -4.42
CA PHE A 424 14.41 4.34 -4.84
C PHE A 424 14.91 5.78 -4.76
N VAL A 425 14.67 6.54 -5.82
CA VAL A 425 15.04 7.97 -5.89
C VAL A 425 13.82 8.85 -5.70
N ASP A 426 12.81 8.74 -6.56
CA ASP A 426 11.52 9.44 -6.44
C ASP A 426 10.52 8.93 -7.51
N ARG A 427 9.29 9.43 -7.44
CA ARG A 427 8.33 9.34 -8.54
C ARG A 427 8.73 10.29 -9.68
N ARG A 428 8.70 9.84 -10.92
CA ARG A 428 9.00 10.66 -12.11
C ARG A 428 8.24 12.00 -12.12
N LYS A 429 6.98 11.99 -11.72
CA LYS A 429 6.11 13.18 -11.62
C LYS A 429 6.49 14.17 -10.51
N ASN A 430 7.28 13.73 -9.52
CA ASN A 430 7.74 14.55 -8.40
C ASN A 430 9.17 15.08 -8.61
N ILE A 431 9.86 14.59 -9.63
CA ILE A 431 11.18 15.10 -10.00
C ILE A 431 11.04 16.58 -10.40
N ILE A 432 11.86 17.41 -9.81
CA ILE A 432 11.94 18.85 -10.08
C ILE A 432 13.08 19.07 -11.07
N ARG A 433 12.77 19.57 -12.26
CA ARG A 433 13.74 19.74 -13.36
C ARG A 433 14.27 21.14 -13.39
N ARG A 434 15.40 21.35 -12.74
CA ARG A 434 16.00 22.67 -12.59
C ARG A 434 17.32 22.78 -13.36
N SER A 435 17.35 23.60 -14.41
CA SER A 435 18.57 23.85 -15.22
C SER A 435 19.24 22.57 -15.75
N GLY A 436 18.46 21.56 -16.13
CA GLY A 436 18.95 20.26 -16.60
C GLY A 436 19.20 19.23 -15.49
N GLU A 437 19.14 19.62 -14.21
CA GLU A 437 19.27 18.71 -13.08
C GLU A 437 17.92 18.10 -12.70
N ASN A 438 17.88 16.79 -12.45
CA ASN A 438 16.74 16.06 -11.93
C ASN A 438 16.86 15.98 -10.40
N ILE A 439 16.00 16.70 -9.69
CA ILE A 439 16.04 16.83 -8.24
C ILE A 439 14.89 16.02 -7.64
N SER A 440 15.19 15.09 -6.74
CA SER A 440 14.17 14.38 -5.97
C SER A 440 13.53 15.29 -4.93
N ALA A 441 12.21 15.38 -4.94
CA ALA A 441 11.47 16.07 -3.91
C ALA A 441 11.64 15.38 -2.55
N LEU A 442 11.69 14.05 -2.54
CA LEU A 442 11.87 13.24 -1.33
C LEU A 442 13.25 13.45 -0.68
N GLU A 443 14.31 13.65 -1.48
CA GLU A 443 15.64 13.94 -0.96
C GLU A 443 15.65 15.26 -0.16
N ILE A 444 14.97 16.28 -0.67
CA ILE A 444 14.83 17.57 0.01
C ILE A 444 14.02 17.41 1.31
N GLU A 445 12.90 16.69 1.25
CA GLU A 445 12.03 16.42 2.39
C GLU A 445 12.78 15.64 3.48
N ALA A 446 13.55 14.62 3.11
CA ALA A 446 14.36 13.82 4.02
C ALA A 446 15.47 14.68 4.70
N ALA A 447 16.17 15.51 3.95
CA ALA A 447 17.23 16.36 4.48
C ALA A 447 16.72 17.37 5.53
N LEU A 448 15.46 17.77 5.44
CA LEU A 448 14.83 18.76 6.32
C LEU A 448 13.91 18.17 7.38
N GLY A 449 13.64 16.86 7.36
CA GLY A 449 12.66 16.20 8.23
C GLY A 449 12.94 16.34 9.73
N ASP A 450 14.22 16.44 10.15
CA ASP A 450 14.63 16.60 11.55
C ASP A 450 14.77 18.07 11.97
N HIS A 451 14.38 19.04 11.12
CA HIS A 451 14.53 20.46 11.45
C HIS A 451 13.54 20.87 12.56
N PRO A 452 13.96 21.46 13.68
CA PRO A 452 13.13 21.71 14.86
C PRO A 452 11.94 22.65 14.60
N ALA A 453 12.02 23.49 13.58
CA ALA A 453 10.90 24.36 13.17
C ALA A 453 9.85 23.66 12.33
N ILE A 454 10.14 22.48 11.76
CA ILE A 454 9.29 21.81 10.77
C ILE A 454 8.48 20.70 11.42
N LYS A 455 7.16 20.76 11.29
CA LYS A 455 6.24 19.67 11.60
C LYS A 455 6.07 18.74 10.39
N SER A 456 5.98 19.33 9.20
CA SER A 456 5.88 18.60 7.92
C SER A 456 6.37 19.50 6.79
N ALA A 457 7.04 18.92 5.81
CA ALA A 457 7.51 19.63 4.63
C ALA A 457 7.30 18.79 3.37
N ILE A 458 6.80 19.43 2.31
CA ILE A 458 6.61 18.80 1.00
C ILE A 458 7.28 19.68 -0.06
N ALA A 459 8.24 19.11 -0.75
CA ALA A 459 8.92 19.78 -1.86
C ALA A 459 8.16 19.53 -3.18
N THR A 460 8.14 20.54 -4.03
CA THR A 460 7.48 20.47 -5.34
C THR A 460 8.10 21.44 -6.33
N ALA A 461 7.83 21.23 -7.61
CA ALA A 461 8.25 22.13 -8.69
C ALA A 461 7.29 23.31 -8.83
N VAL A 462 7.85 24.51 -8.97
CA VAL A 462 7.15 25.68 -9.53
C VAL A 462 7.90 26.17 -10.75
N SER A 463 7.20 26.64 -11.78
CA SER A 463 7.83 27.09 -13.01
C SER A 463 8.72 28.32 -12.78
N ASP A 464 9.90 28.32 -13.36
CA ASP A 464 10.88 29.43 -13.38
C ASP A 464 11.24 29.75 -14.83
N GLU A 465 11.18 31.03 -15.20
CA GLU A 465 11.38 31.49 -16.60
C GLU A 465 12.77 31.17 -17.16
N ILE A 466 13.79 31.08 -16.28
CA ILE A 466 15.17 30.88 -16.68
C ILE A 466 15.61 29.43 -16.48
N ARG A 467 15.09 28.75 -15.47
CA ARG A 467 15.60 27.44 -15.01
C ARG A 467 14.70 26.26 -15.35
N GLY A 468 13.56 26.51 -15.97
CA GLY A 468 12.49 25.54 -16.18
C GLY A 468 11.63 25.40 -14.92
N ASP A 469 12.11 24.64 -13.94
CA ASP A 469 11.53 24.58 -12.60
C ASP A 469 12.42 25.23 -11.54
N GLU A 470 11.82 25.65 -10.45
CA GLU A 470 12.49 25.98 -9.20
C GLU A 470 11.89 25.17 -8.04
N VAL A 471 12.69 24.86 -7.05
CA VAL A 471 12.26 24.12 -5.85
C VAL A 471 11.40 25.01 -4.97
N ALA A 472 10.17 24.61 -4.73
CA ALA A 472 9.27 25.19 -3.73
C ALA A 472 9.06 24.19 -2.58
N LEU A 473 9.19 24.66 -1.34
CA LEU A 473 8.99 23.88 -0.13
C LEU A 473 7.76 24.40 0.60
N CYS A 474 6.70 23.57 0.67
CA CYS A 474 5.50 23.82 1.46
C CYS A 474 5.71 23.25 2.87
N VAL A 475 5.65 24.09 3.89
CA VAL A 475 6.02 23.75 5.27
C VAL A 475 4.84 23.99 6.22
N ILE A 476 4.54 23.02 7.06
CA ILE A 476 3.76 23.19 8.27
C ILE A 476 4.77 23.36 9.42
N LEU A 477 4.70 24.49 10.10
CA LEU A 477 5.60 24.79 11.21
C LEU A 477 5.15 24.09 12.50
N ASN A 478 6.11 23.82 13.38
CA ASN A 478 5.82 23.42 14.75
C ASN A 478 5.18 24.58 15.53
N THR A 479 4.41 24.24 16.57
CA THR A 479 3.76 25.23 17.44
C THR A 479 4.78 26.22 18.02
N ALA A 480 4.43 27.49 18.03
CA ALA A 480 5.26 28.61 18.50
C ALA A 480 6.43 29.03 17.59
N VAL A 481 6.63 28.39 16.43
CA VAL A 481 7.60 28.89 15.44
C VAL A 481 6.95 29.99 14.60
N PRO A 482 7.56 31.18 14.49
CA PRO A 482 6.96 32.29 13.76
C PRO A 482 7.00 32.07 12.25
N ASN A 483 5.88 32.40 11.58
CA ASN A 483 5.81 32.46 10.13
C ASN A 483 6.39 33.79 9.65
N ASN A 484 7.69 33.81 9.36
CA ASN A 484 8.39 35.00 8.89
C ASN A 484 9.59 34.65 7.99
N LEU A 485 10.21 35.69 7.41
CA LEU A 485 11.35 35.54 6.51
C LEU A 485 12.58 34.91 7.21
N ASP A 486 12.80 35.20 8.47
CA ASP A 486 13.96 34.66 9.21
C ASP A 486 13.86 33.17 9.42
N THR A 487 12.65 32.67 9.73
CA THR A 487 12.36 31.23 9.78
C THR A 487 12.57 30.56 8.42
N ALA A 488 12.09 31.20 7.33
CA ALA A 488 12.29 30.67 5.99
C ALA A 488 13.79 30.61 5.61
N ARG A 489 14.56 31.63 5.95
CA ARG A 489 16.01 31.64 5.74
C ARG A 489 16.76 30.60 6.57
N ALA A 490 16.35 30.38 7.81
CA ALA A 490 16.94 29.34 8.65
C ALA A 490 16.74 27.95 8.07
N ILE A 491 15.53 27.65 7.57
CA ILE A 491 15.24 26.39 6.89
C ILE A 491 16.07 26.24 5.61
N GLN A 492 16.17 27.30 4.79
CA GLN A 492 17.00 27.26 3.58
C GLN A 492 18.49 27.09 3.91
N ALA A 493 19.00 27.70 4.96
CA ALA A 493 20.40 27.59 5.38
C ALA A 493 20.78 26.14 5.70
N ILE A 494 19.92 25.42 6.43
CA ILE A 494 20.10 23.98 6.70
C ILE A 494 20.02 23.14 5.40
N ALA A 495 19.13 23.51 4.48
CA ALA A 495 19.08 22.84 3.18
C ALA A 495 20.39 23.07 2.38
N LEU A 496 20.96 24.27 2.42
CA LEU A 496 22.24 24.58 1.76
C LEU A 496 23.45 23.90 2.42
N GLU A 497 23.36 23.58 3.70
CA GLU A 497 24.37 22.82 4.42
C GLU A 497 24.33 21.33 4.07
N LYS A 498 23.12 20.75 3.99
CA LYS A 498 22.92 19.32 3.79
C LYS A 498 22.83 18.89 2.32
N LEU A 499 22.50 19.79 1.40
CA LEU A 499 22.25 19.52 -0.01
C LEU A 499 23.13 20.38 -0.91
N VAL A 500 23.34 19.89 -2.14
CA VAL A 500 23.96 20.73 -3.18
C VAL A 500 23.06 21.95 -3.42
N TYR A 501 23.65 23.14 -3.59
CA TYR A 501 22.97 24.43 -3.63
C TYR A 501 21.74 24.48 -4.56
N PHE A 502 21.77 23.78 -5.68
CA PHE A 502 20.66 23.80 -6.65
C PHE A 502 19.44 23.01 -6.17
N LYS A 503 19.61 22.08 -5.21
CA LYS A 503 18.53 21.31 -4.57
C LYS A 503 17.86 22.08 -3.42
N ALA A 504 18.53 23.06 -2.82
CA ALA A 504 17.95 23.86 -1.75
C ALA A 504 16.70 24.61 -2.24
N PRO A 505 15.65 24.82 -1.40
CA PRO A 505 14.44 25.53 -1.81
C PRO A 505 14.75 26.97 -2.26
N GLY A 506 14.23 27.34 -3.44
CA GLY A 506 14.22 28.73 -3.91
C GLY A 506 12.99 29.48 -3.39
N TRP A 507 11.91 28.75 -3.11
CA TRP A 507 10.68 29.26 -2.53
C TRP A 507 10.32 28.50 -1.27
N ILE A 508 9.90 29.21 -0.21
CA ILE A 508 9.34 28.60 0.99
C ILE A 508 7.95 29.19 1.26
N LEU A 509 6.98 28.28 1.50
CA LEU A 509 5.59 28.61 1.76
C LEU A 509 5.20 28.00 3.09
N PHE A 510 4.68 28.79 4.00
CA PHE A 510 4.11 28.26 5.24
C PHE A 510 2.60 28.06 5.08
N ALA A 511 2.12 26.93 5.60
CA ALA A 511 0.71 26.53 5.58
C ALA A 511 0.30 26.00 6.96
N GLU A 512 -0.96 26.17 7.31
CA GLU A 512 -1.54 25.55 8.52
C GLU A 512 -1.81 24.06 8.28
N THR A 513 -2.26 23.74 7.07
CA THR A 513 -2.53 22.36 6.62
C THR A 513 -2.12 22.19 5.18
N LEU A 514 -1.79 20.96 4.78
CA LEU A 514 -1.53 20.57 3.39
C LEU A 514 -2.54 19.47 2.98
N PRO A 515 -2.96 19.42 1.71
CA PRO A 515 -3.87 18.40 1.22
C PRO A 515 -3.32 16.99 1.39
N VAL A 516 -4.12 16.09 2.01
CA VAL A 516 -3.80 14.68 2.20
C VAL A 516 -4.92 13.77 1.70
N THR A 517 -4.60 12.52 1.41
CA THR A 517 -5.57 11.46 1.13
C THR A 517 -6.19 10.95 2.44
N ALA A 518 -7.25 10.12 2.35
CA ALA A 518 -7.81 9.41 3.49
C ALA A 518 -6.79 8.51 4.24
N ALA A 519 -5.71 8.11 3.56
CA ALA A 519 -4.59 7.37 4.15
C ALA A 519 -3.45 8.29 4.66
N ASN A 520 -3.73 9.55 4.91
CA ASN A 520 -2.76 10.58 5.35
C ASN A 520 -1.52 10.75 4.45
N LYS A 521 -1.64 10.39 3.16
CA LYS A 521 -0.56 10.63 2.18
C LYS A 521 -0.73 11.99 1.53
N PRO A 522 0.36 12.77 1.30
CA PRO A 522 0.27 14.06 0.61
C PRO A 522 -0.36 13.94 -0.78
N LYS A 523 -1.38 14.76 -1.06
CA LYS A 523 -1.94 14.92 -2.41
C LYS A 523 -1.02 15.83 -3.21
N ARG A 524 0.09 15.30 -3.73
CA ARG A 524 1.19 16.07 -4.35
C ARG A 524 0.75 16.95 -5.52
N ALA A 525 -0.25 16.52 -6.31
CA ALA A 525 -0.78 17.32 -7.41
C ALA A 525 -1.47 18.59 -6.89
N ASP A 526 -2.28 18.47 -5.83
CA ASP A 526 -2.98 19.59 -5.21
C ASP A 526 -1.98 20.53 -4.53
N ILE A 527 -0.93 19.97 -3.88
CA ILE A 527 0.16 20.73 -3.24
C ILE A 527 0.97 21.50 -4.31
N LYS A 528 1.26 20.87 -5.44
CA LYS A 528 1.93 21.55 -6.58
C LYS A 528 1.11 22.74 -7.09
N GLN A 529 -0.19 22.55 -7.27
CA GLN A 529 -1.10 23.63 -7.69
C GLN A 529 -1.19 24.72 -6.61
N TYR A 530 -1.27 24.36 -5.34
CA TYR A 530 -1.24 25.28 -4.20
C TYR A 530 0.05 26.13 -4.22
N ALA A 531 1.22 25.49 -4.33
CA ALA A 531 2.51 26.18 -4.39
C ALA A 531 2.59 27.15 -5.57
N LYS A 532 2.16 26.71 -6.76
CA LYS A 532 2.13 27.53 -7.97
C LYS A 532 1.28 28.80 -7.76
N THR A 533 0.09 28.64 -7.22
CA THR A 533 -0.83 29.77 -6.96
C THR A 533 -0.25 30.75 -5.96
N ARG A 534 0.29 30.26 -4.84
CA ARG A 534 0.87 31.09 -3.79
C ARG A 534 2.10 31.87 -4.27
N VAL A 535 3.00 31.23 -5.04
CA VAL A 535 4.16 31.89 -5.66
C VAL A 535 3.71 32.97 -6.63
N SER A 536 2.72 32.69 -7.49
CA SER A 536 2.20 33.67 -8.46
C SER A 536 1.52 34.88 -7.79
N ASN A 537 0.90 34.67 -6.63
CA ASN A 537 0.25 35.73 -5.86
C ASN A 537 1.23 36.57 -5.01
N GLY A 538 2.51 36.17 -4.93
CA GLY A 538 3.50 36.82 -4.03
C GLY A 538 3.38 36.41 -2.55
N ASP A 539 2.67 35.31 -2.26
CA ASP A 539 2.43 34.79 -0.90
C ASP A 539 3.49 33.76 -0.44
N ALA A 540 4.64 33.73 -1.10
CA ALA A 540 5.76 32.86 -0.81
C ALA A 540 7.03 33.66 -0.52
N TYR A 541 7.89 33.13 0.33
CA TYR A 541 9.22 33.73 0.57
C TYR A 541 10.15 33.38 -0.58
N ASP A 542 10.57 34.42 -1.35
CA ASP A 542 11.55 34.27 -2.42
C ASP A 542 12.97 34.28 -1.84
N LEU A 543 13.59 33.11 -1.89
CA LEU A 543 14.95 32.89 -1.37
C LEU A 543 15.94 32.53 -2.49
N ARG A 544 15.57 32.68 -3.77
CA ARG A 544 16.40 32.31 -4.92
C ARG A 544 17.72 33.08 -4.94
N ALA A 545 17.74 34.33 -4.48
CA ALA A 545 18.96 35.16 -4.40
C ALA A 545 19.98 34.61 -3.38
N TYR A 546 19.57 33.83 -2.40
CA TYR A 546 20.43 33.25 -1.37
C TYR A 546 21.02 31.88 -1.75
N LYS A 547 20.61 31.30 -2.87
CA LYS A 547 21.16 30.02 -3.41
C LYS A 547 22.52 30.29 -4.05
N THR A 548 23.55 30.42 -3.27
CA THR A 548 24.92 30.62 -3.75
C THR A 548 25.70 29.31 -3.70
N ARG A 549 26.57 29.06 -4.71
CA ARG A 549 27.60 28.02 -4.60
C ARG A 549 28.46 28.33 -3.40
N SER A 550 28.56 27.44 -2.41
CA SER A 550 29.63 27.56 -1.42
C SER A 550 30.94 27.61 -2.20
N LYS A 551 31.70 28.65 -2.05
CA LYS A 551 33.08 28.64 -2.53
C LYS A 551 33.77 27.57 -1.70
N LEU A 552 34.02 26.41 -2.32
CA LEU A 552 34.98 25.44 -1.81
C LEU A 552 36.29 26.21 -1.68
N ALA A 553 36.69 26.48 -0.44
CA ALA A 553 38.01 27.03 -0.08
C ALA A 553 39.05 25.92 -0.26
#